data_cd42df2b003a402fb697c3280d596223
#
_entry.id   cd42df2b003a402fb697c3280d596223
#
_cell.length_a   1.000
_cell.length_b   1.000
_cell.length_c   1.000
_cell.angle_alpha   90.00
_cell.angle_beta   90.00
_cell.angle_gamma   90.00
#
_symmetry.space_group_name_H-M   'P 1'
#
loop_
_entity.id
_entity.type
_entity.pdbx_description
1 polymer ?
#
loop_
_entity_poly.entity_id
_entity_poly.type
_entity_poly.pdbx_seq_one_letter_code
_entity_poly.pdbx_strand_id
1 'polypeptide(L)'
;MTLPPVDQFYLSGTFNFRDTGGLRTVDGAKIRPGVLLRSAQLSGLTPDGRTALRELGVADVYDLRGPREIDHIGHDNLPEEVRLNITPFDSRMREAPPHDARTSFGMAHMLEVYRYFPSLPEAQRAIASIAESVLRGEGAVLVHCAAGKDRTGWAVATLLYAVDVVESDIFADFLLSNDAVPSLRAMMTPKMPPGVELTVDLLGVREEYLRVAVAAALEQYGDFDTYLDAIGLTEELRARLREQMLE
;
A
#
# COMPACT_ATOMS: atom_id res chain seq x y z
N MET A 1 -9.54 -26.30 7.03
CA MET A 1 -10.30 -25.42 7.90
C MET A 1 -10.42 -24.12 7.13
N THR A 2 -11.57 -23.86 6.49
CA THR A 2 -11.80 -22.61 5.75
C THR A 2 -11.88 -21.50 6.79
N LEU A 3 -10.95 -20.54 6.71
CA LEU A 3 -11.06 -19.29 7.45
C LEU A 3 -12.44 -18.67 7.15
N PRO A 4 -13.14 -18.11 8.14
CA PRO A 4 -14.36 -17.37 7.86
C PRO A 4 -14.01 -16.25 6.85
N PRO A 5 -14.99 -15.82 6.02
CA PRO A 5 -14.78 -14.67 5.18
C PRO A 5 -14.40 -13.51 6.09
N VAL A 6 -13.11 -13.18 6.08
CA VAL A 6 -12.60 -11.98 6.75
C VAL A 6 -13.38 -10.85 6.13
N ASP A 7 -14.08 -10.06 6.97
CA ASP A 7 -14.66 -8.81 6.50
C ASP A 7 -13.50 -8.01 5.94
N GLN A 8 -13.38 -7.98 4.61
CA GLN A 8 -12.19 -7.54 3.87
C GLN A 8 -11.77 -6.12 4.21
N PHE A 9 -12.57 -5.41 4.99
CA PHE A 9 -12.35 -4.02 5.34
C PHE A 9 -12.25 -3.76 6.84
N TYR A 10 -12.42 -4.77 7.68
CA TYR A 10 -12.46 -4.62 9.12
C TYR A 10 -11.29 -5.31 9.82
N LEU A 11 -10.42 -4.50 10.41
CA LEU A 11 -9.45 -4.92 11.41
C LEU A 11 -9.55 -3.93 12.57
N SER A 12 -9.86 -4.41 13.76
CA SER A 12 -10.17 -3.56 14.91
C SER A 12 -9.03 -2.63 15.30
N GLY A 13 -9.27 -1.32 15.19
CA GLY A 13 -8.30 -0.27 15.48
C GLY A 13 -7.55 0.28 14.27
N THR A 14 -7.88 -0.17 13.06
CA THR A 14 -7.41 0.40 11.80
C THR A 14 -8.53 0.46 10.77
N PHE A 15 -8.25 0.93 9.58
CA PHE A 15 -9.18 0.98 8.45
C PHE A 15 -8.44 0.67 7.14
N ASN A 16 -9.16 0.61 6.02
CA ASN A 16 -8.61 0.29 4.71
C ASN A 16 -7.84 -1.05 4.67
N PHE A 17 -8.21 -1.97 5.58
CA PHE A 17 -7.60 -3.30 5.66
C PHE A 17 -8.23 -4.23 4.64
N ARG A 18 -7.41 -5.01 3.95
CA ARG A 18 -7.83 -6.11 3.06
C ARG A 18 -6.72 -7.05 2.67
N ASP A 19 -7.13 -8.23 2.20
CA ASP A 19 -6.31 -9.23 1.53
C ASP A 19 -6.36 -9.01 0.02
N THR A 20 -5.26 -9.22 -0.68
CA THR A 20 -5.21 -9.23 -2.15
C THR A 20 -5.59 -10.59 -2.75
N GLY A 21 -5.91 -11.56 -1.92
CA GLY A 21 -6.31 -12.91 -2.35
C GLY A 21 -7.51 -12.92 -3.31
N GLY A 22 -7.46 -13.80 -4.29
CA GLY A 22 -8.50 -13.95 -5.30
C GLY A 22 -8.37 -13.07 -6.54
N LEU A 23 -7.46 -12.06 -6.55
CA LEU A 23 -7.15 -11.27 -7.74
C LEU A 23 -6.57 -12.18 -8.84
N ARG A 24 -7.01 -11.98 -10.08
CA ARG A 24 -6.73 -12.87 -11.20
C ARG A 24 -5.49 -12.45 -11.97
N THR A 25 -4.71 -13.41 -12.41
CA THR A 25 -3.60 -13.20 -13.34
C THR A 25 -4.05 -13.33 -14.81
N VAL A 26 -3.20 -12.89 -15.73
CA VAL A 26 -3.46 -12.95 -17.18
C VAL A 26 -3.61 -14.39 -17.71
N ASP A 27 -3.00 -15.36 -17.04
CA ASP A 27 -3.09 -16.80 -17.36
C ASP A 27 -4.20 -17.55 -16.61
N GLY A 28 -4.99 -16.83 -15.79
CA GLY A 28 -6.17 -17.34 -15.09
C GLY A 28 -5.92 -17.91 -13.70
N ALA A 29 -4.67 -17.91 -13.20
CA ALA A 29 -4.39 -18.19 -11.80
C ALA A 29 -4.94 -17.08 -10.90
N LYS A 30 -4.87 -17.26 -9.58
CA LYS A 30 -5.35 -16.28 -8.61
C LYS A 30 -4.30 -16.04 -7.53
N ILE A 31 -4.30 -14.83 -6.98
CA ILE A 31 -3.53 -14.57 -5.75
C ILE A 31 -4.08 -15.45 -4.63
N ARG A 32 -3.21 -16.18 -3.96
CA ARG A 32 -3.52 -17.00 -2.79
C ARG A 32 -3.89 -16.08 -1.62
N PRO A 33 -5.03 -16.32 -0.94
CA PRO A 33 -5.38 -15.59 0.26
C PRO A 33 -4.34 -15.73 1.38
N GLY A 34 -4.17 -14.68 2.19
CA GLY A 34 -3.26 -14.69 3.34
C GLY A 34 -1.78 -14.55 2.98
N VAL A 35 -1.44 -14.09 1.79
CA VAL A 35 -0.04 -13.86 1.39
C VAL A 35 0.32 -12.38 1.49
N LEU A 36 -0.45 -11.52 0.83
CA LEU A 36 -0.18 -10.07 0.78
C LEU A 36 -1.42 -9.29 1.23
N LEU A 37 -1.28 -8.63 2.36
CA LEU A 37 -2.32 -7.83 3.01
C LEU A 37 -1.95 -6.35 2.95
N ARG A 38 -2.94 -5.47 3.06
CA ARG A 38 -2.72 -4.03 3.14
C ARG A 38 -3.69 -3.35 4.10
N SER A 39 -3.28 -2.22 4.69
CA SER A 39 -4.11 -1.45 5.62
C SER A 39 -3.69 0.01 5.72
N ALA A 40 -4.43 0.81 6.49
CA ALA A 40 -3.94 2.04 7.09
C ALA A 40 -3.01 1.73 8.28
N GLN A 41 -2.46 2.77 8.92
CA GLN A 41 -1.55 2.67 10.06
C GLN A 41 -2.12 1.80 11.21
N LEU A 42 -1.24 1.14 11.95
CA LEU A 42 -1.60 0.14 12.96
C LEU A 42 -1.40 0.62 14.41
N SER A 43 -1.12 1.91 14.62
CA SER A 43 -0.90 2.47 15.97
C SER A 43 -2.13 2.36 16.88
N GLY A 44 -3.32 2.33 16.28
CA GLY A 44 -4.60 2.21 16.99
C GLY A 44 -5.10 0.79 17.19
N LEU A 45 -4.34 -0.26 16.80
CA LEU A 45 -4.79 -1.64 16.93
C LEU A 45 -5.23 -1.96 18.36
N THR A 46 -6.44 -2.51 18.47
CA THR A 46 -7.01 -3.01 19.73
C THR A 46 -6.44 -4.40 20.06
N PRO A 47 -6.67 -4.93 21.27
CA PRO A 47 -6.37 -6.33 21.58
C PRO A 47 -6.99 -7.31 20.58
N ASP A 48 -8.25 -7.08 20.14
CA ASP A 48 -8.93 -7.91 19.14
C ASP A 48 -8.25 -7.79 17.76
N GLY A 49 -7.83 -6.58 17.37
CA GLY A 49 -7.05 -6.37 16.13
C GLY A 49 -5.73 -7.12 16.13
N ARG A 50 -5.01 -7.12 17.26
CA ARG A 50 -3.77 -7.92 17.39
C ARG A 50 -4.05 -9.43 17.33
N THR A 51 -5.14 -9.88 17.92
CA THR A 51 -5.56 -11.28 17.82
C THR A 51 -5.87 -11.66 16.38
N ALA A 52 -6.59 -10.81 15.66
CA ALA A 52 -6.88 -11.02 14.23
C ALA A 52 -5.60 -11.10 13.37
N LEU A 53 -4.58 -10.28 13.64
CA LEU A 53 -3.29 -10.39 12.93
C LEU A 53 -2.61 -11.75 13.15
N ARG A 54 -2.71 -12.32 14.37
CA ARG A 54 -2.21 -13.68 14.65
C ARG A 54 -2.98 -14.74 13.89
N GLU A 55 -4.31 -14.65 13.91
CA GLU A 55 -5.19 -15.59 13.22
C GLU A 55 -4.99 -15.57 11.70
N LEU A 56 -4.68 -14.39 11.14
CA LEU A 56 -4.31 -14.22 9.73
C LEU A 56 -2.89 -14.71 9.43
N GLY A 57 -2.11 -15.09 10.44
CA GLY A 57 -0.73 -15.55 10.27
C GLY A 57 0.23 -14.47 9.79
N VAL A 58 0.00 -13.19 10.16
CA VAL A 58 0.90 -12.09 9.78
C VAL A 58 2.26 -12.29 10.42
N ALA A 59 3.30 -12.46 9.61
CA ALA A 59 4.68 -12.60 10.06
C ALA A 59 5.46 -11.29 9.96
N ASP A 60 5.22 -10.51 8.90
CA ASP A 60 5.90 -9.25 8.63
C ASP A 60 4.91 -8.11 8.42
N VAL A 61 5.21 -6.96 9.01
CA VAL A 61 4.54 -5.68 8.75
C VAL A 61 5.55 -4.72 8.15
N TYR A 62 5.19 -4.10 7.04
CA TYR A 62 5.97 -3.04 6.38
C TYR A 62 5.30 -1.70 6.60
N ASP A 63 5.93 -0.85 7.43
CA ASP A 63 5.52 0.53 7.65
C ASP A 63 6.28 1.46 6.70
N LEU A 64 5.55 2.02 5.74
CA LEU A 64 6.08 2.97 4.75
C LEU A 64 6.06 4.43 5.24
N ARG A 65 5.71 4.68 6.49
CA ARG A 65 5.69 6.03 7.08
C ARG A 65 7.09 6.52 7.39
N GLY A 66 7.29 7.83 7.20
CA GLY A 66 8.51 8.48 7.66
C GLY A 66 8.55 8.66 9.18
N PRO A 67 9.76 8.86 9.79
CA PRO A 67 9.91 9.00 11.23
C PRO A 67 9.01 10.08 11.83
N ARG A 68 8.86 11.23 11.16
CA ARG A 68 8.00 12.32 11.63
C ARG A 68 6.51 11.96 11.65
N GLU A 69 6.06 11.08 10.74
CA GLU A 69 4.69 10.59 10.73
C GLU A 69 4.48 9.63 11.90
N ILE A 70 5.45 8.73 12.14
CA ILE A 70 5.43 7.80 13.26
C ILE A 70 5.40 8.55 14.59
N ASP A 71 6.27 9.56 14.77
CA ASP A 71 6.30 10.40 15.97
C ASP A 71 4.97 11.13 16.21
N HIS A 72 4.28 11.55 15.14
CA HIS A 72 3.02 12.30 15.25
C HIS A 72 1.79 11.41 15.42
N ILE A 73 1.75 10.27 14.72
CA ILE A 73 0.59 9.36 14.69
C ILE A 73 0.69 8.29 15.79
N GLY A 74 1.91 7.87 16.11
CA GLY A 74 2.24 6.79 17.03
C GLY A 74 2.84 5.57 16.32
N HIS A 75 3.64 4.81 17.07
CA HIS A 75 4.18 3.53 16.63
C HIS A 75 3.07 2.49 16.47
N ASP A 76 3.30 1.51 15.61
CA ASP A 76 2.37 0.40 15.44
C ASP A 76 2.29 -0.46 16.71
N ASN A 77 1.08 -0.85 17.04
CA ASN A 77 0.75 -1.65 18.22
C ASN A 77 0.60 -3.13 17.82
N LEU A 78 1.70 -3.77 17.48
CA LEU A 78 1.74 -5.14 16.95
C LEU A 78 1.83 -6.21 18.03
N PRO A 79 1.44 -7.46 17.72
CA PRO A 79 1.87 -8.64 18.49
C PRO A 79 3.39 -8.76 18.52
N GLU A 80 3.97 -9.29 19.62
CA GLU A 80 5.44 -9.42 19.81
C GLU A 80 6.12 -10.31 18.77
N GLU A 81 5.41 -11.31 18.26
CA GLU A 81 5.89 -12.26 17.25
C GLU A 81 5.94 -11.68 15.83
N VAL A 82 5.27 -10.56 15.57
CA VAL A 82 5.22 -9.92 14.25
C VAL A 82 6.44 -9.03 14.06
N ARG A 83 7.19 -9.25 12.99
CA ARG A 83 8.35 -8.41 12.63
C ARG A 83 7.88 -7.09 12.01
N LEU A 84 8.30 -5.98 12.62
CA LEU A 84 8.09 -4.64 12.06
C LEU A 84 9.29 -4.22 11.22
N ASN A 85 9.06 -3.96 9.95
CA ASN A 85 10.02 -3.43 8.99
C ASN A 85 9.67 -1.97 8.69
N ILE A 86 10.42 -1.01 9.20
CA ILE A 86 10.23 0.41 8.90
C ILE A 86 11.03 0.74 7.64
N THR A 87 10.33 0.94 6.54
CA THR A 87 10.90 1.23 5.21
C THR A 87 10.29 2.53 4.68
N PRO A 88 10.76 3.69 5.18
CA PRO A 88 10.17 4.98 4.83
C PRO A 88 10.18 5.21 3.33
N PHE A 89 9.03 5.63 2.84
CA PHE A 89 8.80 6.00 1.47
C PHE A 89 8.31 7.45 1.48
N ASP A 90 9.23 8.40 1.42
CA ASP A 90 8.85 9.81 1.47
C ASP A 90 8.21 10.22 0.15
N SER A 91 6.93 10.51 0.21
CA SER A 91 6.11 10.83 -0.95
C SER A 91 6.19 12.28 -1.39
N ARG A 92 7.10 13.10 -0.84
CA ARG A 92 7.15 14.56 -1.04
C ARG A 92 5.79 15.28 -0.87
N MET A 93 4.79 14.60 -0.30
CA MET A 93 3.47 15.18 -0.04
C MET A 93 3.52 16.43 0.86
N ARG A 94 4.70 16.73 1.42
CA ARG A 94 4.93 17.87 2.32
C ARG A 94 5.53 19.10 1.67
N GLU A 95 6.03 19.03 0.45
CA GLU A 95 6.56 20.17 -0.28
C GLU A 95 5.47 20.89 -1.09
N ALA A 96 4.28 21.08 -0.48
CA ALA A 96 3.38 22.10 -0.99
C ALA A 96 4.08 23.46 -0.83
N PRO A 97 4.07 24.34 -1.86
CA PRO A 97 4.67 25.67 -1.76
C PRO A 97 4.11 26.37 -0.52
N PRO A 98 4.95 27.00 0.32
CA PRO A 98 4.53 27.60 1.59
C PRO A 98 3.51 28.74 1.46
N HIS A 99 3.15 29.12 0.26
CA HIS A 99 2.31 30.30 -0.01
C HIS A 99 0.86 30.01 -0.45
N ASP A 100 0.47 28.73 -0.63
CA ASP A 100 -0.86 28.37 -1.10
C ASP A 100 -1.59 27.38 -0.18
N ALA A 101 -1.56 27.62 1.12
CA ALA A 101 -2.41 26.91 2.09
C ALA A 101 -3.93 27.08 1.82
N ARG A 102 -4.31 27.83 0.78
CA ARG A 102 -5.70 28.08 0.35
C ARG A 102 -6.06 27.42 -0.97
N THR A 103 -5.09 26.98 -1.76
CA THR A 103 -5.35 26.22 -2.97
C THR A 103 -5.28 24.75 -2.61
N SER A 104 -6.42 24.14 -2.62
CA SER A 104 -6.69 22.71 -2.58
C SER A 104 -5.45 21.89 -2.95
N PHE A 105 -5.03 20.96 -2.09
CA PHE A 105 -4.29 19.77 -2.53
C PHE A 105 -5.16 19.06 -3.56
N GLY A 106 -5.17 19.58 -4.77
CA GLY A 106 -6.03 19.14 -5.84
C GLY A 106 -5.42 17.97 -6.59
N MET A 107 -6.19 17.47 -7.52
CA MET A 107 -5.80 16.37 -8.42
C MET A 107 -4.41 16.59 -9.05
N ALA A 108 -4.07 17.82 -9.48
CA ALA A 108 -2.77 18.12 -10.09
C ALA A 108 -1.58 17.81 -9.17
N HIS A 109 -1.68 18.14 -7.89
CA HIS A 109 -0.64 17.82 -6.90
C HIS A 109 -0.50 16.30 -6.72
N MET A 110 -1.62 15.58 -6.62
CA MET A 110 -1.58 14.11 -6.47
C MET A 110 -0.99 13.43 -7.71
N LEU A 111 -1.30 13.91 -8.92
CA LEU A 111 -0.68 13.40 -10.15
C LEU A 111 0.84 13.62 -10.15
N GLU A 112 1.32 14.76 -9.65
CA GLU A 112 2.75 15.01 -9.51
C GLU A 112 3.39 14.05 -8.49
N VAL A 113 2.77 13.86 -7.32
CA VAL A 113 3.24 12.90 -6.30
C VAL A 113 3.38 11.49 -6.88
N TYR A 114 2.36 11.00 -7.58
CA TYR A 114 2.39 9.66 -8.16
C TYR A 114 3.42 9.50 -9.28
N ARG A 115 3.68 10.56 -10.07
CA ARG A 115 4.72 10.56 -11.10
C ARG A 115 6.11 10.25 -10.54
N TYR A 116 6.38 10.62 -9.28
CA TYR A 116 7.69 10.38 -8.65
C TYR A 116 7.85 8.99 -8.07
N PHE A 117 6.78 8.27 -7.76
CA PHE A 117 6.86 6.98 -7.06
C PHE A 117 7.81 5.97 -7.71
N PRO A 118 7.79 5.73 -9.03
CA PRO A 118 8.69 4.77 -9.67
C PRO A 118 10.17 5.14 -9.57
N SER A 119 10.49 6.43 -9.51
CA SER A 119 11.86 6.94 -9.48
C SER A 119 12.44 7.12 -8.07
N LEU A 120 11.63 6.94 -7.01
CA LEU A 120 12.09 7.09 -5.63
C LEU A 120 12.89 5.86 -5.18
N PRO A 121 14.20 6.00 -4.87
CA PRO A 121 15.01 4.85 -4.44
C PRO A 121 14.47 4.18 -3.17
N GLU A 122 13.83 4.96 -2.28
CA GLU A 122 13.20 4.46 -1.07
C GLU A 122 12.01 3.54 -1.39
N ALA A 123 11.17 3.94 -2.35
CA ALA A 123 10.05 3.12 -2.81
C ALA A 123 10.52 1.82 -3.43
N GLN A 124 11.54 1.89 -4.29
CA GLN A 124 12.14 0.74 -4.95
C GLN A 124 12.68 -0.26 -3.93
N ARG A 125 13.46 0.22 -2.94
CA ARG A 125 13.99 -0.64 -1.86
C ARG A 125 12.89 -1.24 -1.00
N ALA A 126 11.86 -0.47 -0.65
CA ALA A 126 10.73 -0.96 0.14
C ALA A 126 10.01 -2.10 -0.60
N ILE A 127 9.71 -1.92 -1.90
CA ILE A 127 9.04 -2.92 -2.72
C ILE A 127 9.89 -4.21 -2.83
N ALA A 128 11.19 -4.09 -3.11
CA ALA A 128 12.10 -5.23 -3.15
C ALA A 128 12.13 -5.98 -1.81
N SER A 129 12.21 -5.27 -0.70
CA SER A 129 12.22 -5.88 0.63
C SER A 129 10.89 -6.57 1.00
N ILE A 130 9.75 -6.01 0.57
CA ILE A 130 8.44 -6.67 0.72
C ILE A 130 8.42 -7.98 -0.08
N ALA A 131 8.90 -7.97 -1.33
CA ALA A 131 8.99 -9.16 -2.17
C ALA A 131 9.85 -10.25 -1.52
N GLU A 132 10.99 -9.89 -0.95
CA GLU A 132 11.85 -10.82 -0.21
C GLU A 132 11.13 -11.46 0.98
N SER A 133 10.30 -10.69 1.72
CA SER A 133 9.50 -11.25 2.82
C SER A 133 8.43 -12.22 2.33
N VAL A 134 7.75 -11.89 1.23
CA VAL A 134 6.81 -12.81 0.59
C VAL A 134 7.51 -14.12 0.19
N LEU A 135 8.71 -14.03 -0.39
CA LEU A 135 9.50 -15.21 -0.82
C LEU A 135 9.99 -16.06 0.35
N ARG A 136 10.18 -15.50 1.54
CA ARG A 136 10.51 -16.31 2.73
C ARG A 136 9.39 -17.28 3.11
N GLY A 137 8.13 -16.93 2.79
CA GLY A 137 6.98 -17.80 3.04
C GLY A 137 6.72 -18.12 4.51
N GLU A 138 7.14 -17.23 5.42
CA GLU A 138 7.03 -17.44 6.86
C GLU A 138 5.65 -17.05 7.42
N GLY A 139 4.79 -16.48 6.59
CA GLY A 139 3.43 -16.05 6.91
C GLY A 139 2.99 -14.90 6.00
N ALA A 140 1.84 -14.31 6.32
CA ALA A 140 1.32 -13.17 5.58
C ALA A 140 2.22 -11.93 5.76
N VAL A 141 2.35 -11.14 4.71
CA VAL A 141 3.02 -9.85 4.71
C VAL A 141 1.98 -8.74 4.64
N LEU A 142 1.96 -7.85 5.61
CA LEU A 142 1.05 -6.71 5.65
C LEU A 142 1.82 -5.42 5.35
N VAL A 143 1.33 -4.65 4.37
CA VAL A 143 1.93 -3.38 3.94
C VAL A 143 1.00 -2.22 4.29
N HIS A 144 1.52 -1.19 4.94
CA HIS A 144 0.75 0.01 5.24
C HIS A 144 1.58 1.31 5.15
N CYS A 145 0.86 2.42 5.13
CA CYS A 145 1.38 3.76 5.37
C CYS A 145 0.42 4.50 6.34
N ALA A 146 0.27 5.80 6.27
CA ALA A 146 -0.69 6.51 7.15
C ALA A 146 -2.15 6.14 6.83
N ALA A 147 -2.57 6.22 5.58
CA ALA A 147 -3.94 5.93 5.13
C ALA A 147 -4.09 4.59 4.39
N GLY A 148 -2.99 3.91 4.06
CA GLY A 148 -3.00 2.65 3.31
C GLY A 148 -3.44 2.80 1.84
N LYS A 149 -3.41 4.00 1.27
CA LYS A 149 -3.93 4.27 -0.08
C LYS A 149 -2.84 4.56 -1.12
N ASP A 150 -2.02 5.60 -0.94
CA ASP A 150 -1.09 6.09 -1.97
C ASP A 150 0.21 5.27 -2.04
N ARG A 151 1.09 5.38 -1.05
CA ARG A 151 2.36 4.63 -0.96
C ARG A 151 2.12 3.12 -0.95
N THR A 152 1.22 2.69 -0.10
CA THR A 152 0.77 1.29 -0.03
C THR A 152 0.16 0.84 -1.36
N GLY A 153 -0.66 1.71 -1.98
CA GLY A 153 -1.28 1.42 -3.28
C GLY A 153 -0.25 1.19 -4.38
N TRP A 154 0.78 2.05 -4.47
CA TRP A 154 1.86 1.86 -5.43
C TRP A 154 2.67 0.60 -5.15
N ALA A 155 3.09 0.38 -3.90
CA ALA A 155 3.90 -0.79 -3.54
C ALA A 155 3.16 -2.10 -3.84
N VAL A 156 1.89 -2.20 -3.42
CA VAL A 156 1.06 -3.40 -3.68
C VAL A 156 0.80 -3.56 -5.17
N ALA A 157 0.43 -2.50 -5.90
CA ALA A 157 0.21 -2.57 -7.35
C ALA A 157 1.46 -3.06 -8.09
N THR A 158 2.66 -2.59 -7.73
CA THR A 158 3.92 -3.04 -8.34
C THR A 158 4.16 -4.53 -8.12
N LEU A 159 3.88 -5.05 -6.90
CA LEU A 159 3.99 -6.48 -6.62
C LEU A 159 2.96 -7.32 -7.39
N LEU A 160 1.73 -6.81 -7.55
CA LEU A 160 0.69 -7.46 -8.33
C LEU A 160 1.04 -7.48 -9.83
N TYR A 161 1.62 -6.41 -10.37
CA TYR A 161 2.17 -6.40 -11.74
C TYR A 161 3.31 -7.42 -11.89
N ALA A 162 4.19 -7.55 -10.88
CA ALA A 162 5.32 -8.48 -10.91
C ALA A 162 4.90 -9.96 -10.99
N VAL A 163 3.66 -10.29 -10.63
CA VAL A 163 3.08 -11.63 -10.72
C VAL A 163 1.96 -11.74 -11.76
N ASP A 164 1.93 -10.80 -12.71
CA ASP A 164 1.02 -10.76 -13.87
C ASP A 164 -0.47 -10.71 -13.51
N VAL A 165 -0.85 -10.08 -12.40
CA VAL A 165 -2.27 -9.81 -12.12
C VAL A 165 -2.83 -8.89 -13.20
N VAL A 166 -4.03 -9.18 -13.68
CA VAL A 166 -4.68 -8.37 -14.72
C VAL A 166 -4.89 -6.93 -14.26
N GLU A 167 -4.60 -5.98 -15.12
CA GLU A 167 -4.65 -4.55 -14.81
C GLU A 167 -6.00 -4.14 -14.20
N SER A 168 -7.11 -4.67 -14.71
CA SER A 168 -8.44 -4.38 -14.18
C SER A 168 -8.60 -4.73 -12.70
N ASP A 169 -7.99 -5.83 -12.24
CA ASP A 169 -8.07 -6.28 -10.85
C ASP A 169 -7.13 -5.43 -9.96
N ILE A 170 -5.95 -5.05 -10.47
CA ILE A 170 -5.03 -4.13 -9.78
C ILE A 170 -5.71 -2.79 -9.53
N PHE A 171 -6.34 -2.21 -10.56
CA PHE A 171 -7.06 -0.93 -10.43
C PHE A 171 -8.29 -1.05 -9.52
N ALA A 172 -9.03 -2.17 -9.61
CA ALA A 172 -10.17 -2.41 -8.74
C ALA A 172 -9.73 -2.45 -7.26
N ASP A 173 -8.67 -3.21 -6.91
CA ASP A 173 -8.12 -3.20 -5.55
C ASP A 173 -7.68 -1.79 -5.13
N PHE A 174 -6.95 -1.08 -5.99
CA PHE A 174 -6.50 0.28 -5.66
C PHE A 174 -7.67 1.22 -5.33
N LEU A 175 -8.75 1.19 -6.14
CA LEU A 175 -9.92 2.05 -5.97
C LEU A 175 -10.78 1.70 -4.74
N LEU A 176 -10.71 0.48 -4.21
CA LEU A 176 -11.36 0.10 -2.94
C LEU A 176 -10.89 0.98 -1.76
N SER A 177 -9.74 1.65 -1.87
CA SER A 177 -9.30 2.63 -0.87
C SER A 177 -10.27 3.81 -0.71
N ASN A 178 -11.19 4.05 -1.64
CA ASN A 178 -12.22 5.07 -1.54
C ASN A 178 -13.29 4.73 -0.49
N ASP A 179 -13.51 3.45 -0.18
CA ASP A 179 -14.45 3.01 0.86
C ASP A 179 -13.96 3.42 2.26
N ALA A 180 -12.64 3.68 2.40
CA ALA A 180 -12.04 4.16 3.63
C ALA A 180 -12.08 5.69 3.81
N VAL A 181 -12.57 6.45 2.82
CA VAL A 181 -12.64 7.94 2.87
C VAL A 181 -13.40 8.46 4.11
N PRO A 182 -14.55 7.90 4.52
CA PRO A 182 -15.22 8.34 5.74
C PRO A 182 -14.35 8.20 7.00
N SER A 183 -13.66 7.08 7.17
CA SER A 183 -12.75 6.81 8.29
C SER A 183 -11.54 7.75 8.29
N LEU A 184 -10.93 7.95 7.12
CA LEU A 184 -9.81 8.88 6.94
C LEU A 184 -10.22 10.31 7.25
N ARG A 185 -11.39 10.75 6.77
CA ARG A 185 -11.94 12.07 7.07
C ARG A 185 -12.14 12.27 8.56
N ALA A 186 -12.75 11.29 9.25
CA ALA A 186 -12.95 11.35 10.70
C ALA A 186 -11.62 11.45 11.46
N MET A 187 -10.59 10.74 11.03
CA MET A 187 -9.24 10.79 11.63
C MET A 187 -8.54 12.13 11.39
N MET A 188 -8.70 12.72 10.21
CA MET A 188 -7.96 13.95 9.83
C MET A 188 -8.64 15.22 10.32
N THR A 189 -9.97 15.29 10.33
CA THR A 189 -10.73 16.52 10.65
C THR A 189 -10.29 17.20 11.96
N PRO A 190 -10.08 16.47 13.08
CA PRO A 190 -9.65 17.11 14.33
C PRO A 190 -8.23 17.69 14.30
N LYS A 191 -7.42 17.32 13.32
CA LYS A 191 -6.01 17.68 13.19
C LYS A 191 -5.77 18.81 12.18
N MET A 192 -6.80 19.18 11.43
CA MET A 192 -6.69 20.19 10.37
C MET A 192 -6.82 21.62 10.92
N PRO A 193 -6.02 22.58 10.41
CA PRO A 193 -6.22 23.98 10.71
C PRO A 193 -7.62 24.46 10.28
N PRO A 194 -8.19 25.45 10.97
CA PRO A 194 -9.47 26.04 10.56
C PRO A 194 -9.42 26.55 9.11
N GLY A 195 -10.44 26.21 8.33
CA GLY A 195 -10.58 26.65 6.93
C GLY A 195 -9.86 25.81 5.88
N VAL A 196 -9.19 24.72 6.28
CA VAL A 196 -8.64 23.72 5.32
C VAL A 196 -9.74 22.73 4.96
N GLU A 197 -10.05 22.65 3.66
CA GLU A 197 -11.03 21.71 3.15
C GLU A 197 -10.36 20.36 2.83
N LEU A 198 -10.90 19.27 3.40
CA LEU A 198 -10.51 17.91 3.05
C LEU A 198 -11.27 17.48 1.79
N THR A 199 -10.67 17.72 0.64
CA THR A 199 -11.28 17.35 -0.66
C THR A 199 -11.29 15.85 -0.88
N VAL A 200 -12.17 15.38 -1.77
CA VAL A 200 -12.19 13.96 -2.20
C VAL A 200 -10.88 13.60 -2.90
N ASP A 201 -10.27 14.52 -3.63
CA ASP A 201 -8.99 14.31 -4.32
C ASP A 201 -7.84 14.03 -3.34
N LEU A 202 -7.88 14.64 -2.15
CA LEU A 202 -6.91 14.40 -1.08
C LEU A 202 -7.20 13.11 -0.31
N LEU A 203 -8.47 12.89 0.03
CA LEU A 203 -8.87 11.77 0.90
C LEU A 203 -9.01 10.45 0.16
N GLY A 204 -9.44 10.49 -1.11
CA GLY A 204 -9.61 9.31 -1.95
C GLY A 204 -8.41 9.03 -2.85
N VAL A 205 -8.63 8.12 -3.78
CA VAL A 205 -7.75 7.82 -4.89
C VAL A 205 -8.54 7.84 -6.20
N ARG A 206 -7.85 8.09 -7.31
CA ARG A 206 -8.41 8.07 -8.66
C ARG A 206 -7.58 7.14 -9.54
N GLU A 207 -8.20 6.55 -10.54
CA GLU A 207 -7.52 5.70 -11.51
C GLU A 207 -6.34 6.44 -12.17
N GLU A 208 -6.50 7.73 -12.47
CA GLU A 208 -5.48 8.57 -13.08
C GLU A 208 -4.20 8.66 -12.23
N TYR A 209 -4.30 8.55 -10.91
CA TYR A 209 -3.12 8.59 -10.04
C TYR A 209 -2.21 7.38 -10.29
N LEU A 210 -2.77 6.17 -10.28
CA LEU A 210 -2.00 4.95 -10.53
C LEU A 210 -1.50 4.91 -11.99
N ARG A 211 -2.34 5.34 -12.97
CA ARG A 211 -1.96 5.42 -14.39
C ARG A 211 -0.76 6.33 -14.61
N VAL A 212 -0.69 7.48 -13.95
CA VAL A 212 0.45 8.40 -14.06
C VAL A 212 1.73 7.76 -13.50
N ALA A 213 1.65 7.01 -12.40
CA ALA A 213 2.80 6.30 -11.87
C ALA A 213 3.29 5.21 -12.84
N VAL A 214 2.37 4.39 -13.37
CA VAL A 214 2.72 3.38 -14.40
C VAL A 214 3.32 4.05 -15.63
N ALA A 215 2.70 5.11 -16.16
CA ALA A 215 3.23 5.85 -17.31
C ALA A 215 4.63 6.42 -17.05
N ALA A 216 4.90 6.94 -15.85
CA ALA A 216 6.22 7.43 -15.48
C ALA A 216 7.28 6.32 -15.42
N ALA A 217 6.91 5.11 -14.97
CA ALA A 217 7.78 3.94 -15.03
C ALA A 217 8.11 3.57 -16.49
N LEU A 218 7.09 3.53 -17.36
CA LEU A 218 7.28 3.24 -18.80
C LEU A 218 8.13 4.31 -19.49
N GLU A 219 7.92 5.60 -19.18
CA GLU A 219 8.71 6.70 -19.75
C GLU A 219 10.19 6.60 -19.36
N GLN A 220 10.49 6.21 -18.13
CA GLN A 220 11.86 6.16 -17.62
C GLN A 220 12.61 4.88 -18.01
N TYR A 221 11.92 3.73 -18.07
CA TYR A 221 12.54 2.41 -18.22
C TYR A 221 12.20 1.72 -19.55
N GLY A 222 11.29 2.27 -20.34
CA GLY A 222 10.86 1.73 -21.63
C GLY A 222 9.65 0.81 -21.53
N ASP A 223 9.69 -0.17 -20.63
CA ASP A 223 8.57 -1.06 -20.30
C ASP A 223 8.55 -1.37 -18.80
N PHE A 224 7.48 -2.03 -18.36
CA PHE A 224 7.28 -2.29 -16.92
C PHE A 224 8.17 -3.44 -16.42
N ASP A 225 8.50 -4.42 -17.25
CA ASP A 225 9.42 -5.51 -16.89
C ASP A 225 10.83 -4.97 -16.66
N THR A 226 11.30 -4.07 -17.50
CA THR A 226 12.58 -3.37 -17.32
C THR A 226 12.59 -2.54 -16.03
N TYR A 227 11.47 -1.89 -15.68
CA TYR A 227 11.32 -1.22 -14.39
C TYR A 227 11.42 -2.21 -13.22
N LEU A 228 10.71 -3.35 -13.29
CA LEU A 228 10.75 -4.38 -12.26
C LEU A 228 12.17 -4.94 -12.08
N ASP A 229 12.86 -5.22 -13.17
CA ASP A 229 14.27 -5.67 -13.12
C ASP A 229 15.19 -4.62 -12.47
N ALA A 230 15.02 -3.34 -12.82
CA ALA A 230 15.81 -2.24 -12.27
C ALA A 230 15.64 -2.06 -10.76
N ILE A 231 14.47 -2.40 -10.20
CA ILE A 231 14.21 -2.35 -8.76
C ILE A 231 14.55 -3.65 -8.03
N GLY A 232 15.14 -4.64 -8.74
CA GLY A 232 15.56 -5.91 -8.17
C GLY A 232 14.55 -7.04 -8.26
N LEU A 233 13.36 -6.79 -8.82
CA LEU A 233 12.36 -7.84 -9.11
C LEU A 233 12.66 -8.51 -10.46
N THR A 234 13.81 -9.17 -10.55
CA THR A 234 14.26 -9.85 -11.77
C THR A 234 13.27 -10.93 -12.22
N GLU A 235 13.37 -11.36 -13.49
CA GLU A 235 12.53 -12.43 -14.04
C GLU A 235 12.55 -13.69 -13.17
N GLU A 236 13.74 -14.12 -12.69
CA GLU A 236 13.88 -15.26 -11.79
C GLU A 236 13.12 -15.03 -10.46
N LEU A 237 13.24 -13.83 -9.89
CA LEU A 237 12.57 -13.50 -8.64
C LEU A 237 11.06 -13.41 -8.84
N ARG A 238 10.59 -12.85 -9.96
CA ARG A 238 9.17 -12.82 -10.32
C ARG A 238 8.59 -14.22 -10.49
N ALA A 239 9.31 -15.14 -11.13
CA ALA A 239 8.89 -16.54 -11.24
C ALA A 239 8.68 -17.19 -9.85
N ARG A 240 9.62 -16.99 -8.92
CA ARG A 240 9.50 -17.47 -7.54
C ARG A 240 8.36 -16.79 -6.77
N LEU A 241 8.12 -15.50 -7.00
CA LEU A 241 6.96 -14.80 -6.43
C LEU A 241 5.66 -15.40 -6.92
N ARG A 242 5.55 -15.72 -8.20
CA ARG A 242 4.38 -16.41 -8.76
C ARG A 242 4.13 -17.75 -8.07
N GLU A 243 5.16 -18.58 -7.89
CA GLU A 243 5.06 -19.86 -7.18
C GLU A 243 4.57 -19.68 -5.72
N GLN A 244 5.02 -18.62 -5.06
CA GLN A 244 4.65 -18.33 -3.67
C GLN A 244 3.27 -17.70 -3.53
N MET A 245 2.89 -16.83 -4.45
CA MET A 245 1.69 -15.99 -4.34
C MET A 245 0.46 -16.58 -5.06
N LEU A 246 0.62 -17.48 -6.02
CA LEU A 246 -0.49 -17.93 -6.87
C LEU A 246 -1.00 -19.34 -6.52
N GLU A 247 -2.30 -19.54 -6.80
CA GLU A 247 -3.01 -20.83 -6.73
C GLU A 247 -3.86 -21.06 -7.98
#